data_f692c09c599f87871ed10954752373d9
#
_entry.id   f692c09c599f87871ed10954752373d9
#
_cell.length_a   1.000
_cell.length_b   1.000
_cell.length_c   1.000
_cell.angle_alpha   90.00
_cell.angle_beta   90.00
_cell.angle_gamma   90.00
#
_symmetry.space_group_name_H-M   'P 1'
#
loop_
_entity.id
_entity.type
_entity.pdbx_description
1 polymer ?
#
loop_
_entity_poly.entity_id
_entity_poly.type
_entity_poly.pdbx_seq_one_letter_code
_entity_poly.pdbx_strand_id
1 'polypeptide(L)'
;MTETTTETTPGISIRPLDEMDISDIVAIDEKISGKYRPEVWERQIGYYLRRDPESSVVAEIDGKVAGFMLGEVRSGEFGLEEPTGWIEVLGVDPDHQGKSIGRRLAEAILEHFRQRGAHSVRTLVDEEKQADIRRFFGSLGFEPSTLRPFVKSL
;
A
#
# COMPACT_ATOMS: atom_id res chain seq x y z
N MET A 1 8.36 2.47 -25.86
CA MET A 1 8.52 2.44 -25.13
C MET A 1 8.58 2.40 -24.47
N THR A 2 8.48 2.50 -24.49
CA THR A 2 8.57 2.52 -23.68
C THR A 2 8.75 2.30 -22.94
N GLU A 3 8.62 2.03 -22.58
CA GLU A 3 8.80 1.88 -21.77
C GLU A 3 9.04 1.86 -20.95
N THR A 4 8.86 1.63 -20.98
CA THR A 4 9.05 1.62 -20.06
C THR A 4 9.62 1.57 -19.42
N THR A 5 9.71 1.44 -19.53
CA THR A 5 10.24 1.42 -18.82
C THR A 5 10.76 1.71 -18.11
N THR A 6 10.59 1.76 -18.12
CA THR A 6 11.07 2.06 -17.41
C THR A 6 11.60 2.17 -16.46
N GLU A 7 11.86 2.36 -16.61
CA GLU A 7 12.28 2.43 -15.59
C GLU A 7 12.60 1.61 -14.72
N THR A 8 13.01 1.12 -14.81
CA THR A 8 12.77 0.09 -13.89
C THR A 8 14.04 -0.51 -13.36
N THR A 9 14.04 -0.83 -12.06
CA THR A 9 15.02 -1.73 -11.49
C THR A 9 14.82 -3.08 -12.15
N PRO A 10 15.88 -3.70 -12.70
CA PRO A 10 15.72 -4.98 -13.36
C PRO A 10 15.10 -6.01 -12.44
N GLY A 11 14.13 -6.74 -12.97
CA GLY A 11 13.47 -7.82 -12.25
C GLY A 11 12.30 -7.43 -11.40
N ILE A 12 12.05 -6.14 -11.19
CA ILE A 12 10.91 -5.67 -10.39
C ILE A 12 9.83 -5.11 -11.30
N SER A 13 8.60 -5.63 -11.16
CA SER A 13 7.46 -5.07 -11.87
C SER A 13 6.35 -4.75 -10.88
N ILE A 14 5.63 -3.66 -11.14
CA ILE A 14 4.50 -3.23 -10.33
C ILE A 14 3.23 -3.48 -11.13
N ARG A 15 2.24 -4.12 -10.52
CA ARG A 15 0.99 -4.43 -11.19
C ARG A 15 -0.17 -4.39 -10.21
N PRO A 16 -1.41 -4.35 -10.71
CA PRO A 16 -2.57 -4.39 -9.81
C PRO A 16 -2.63 -5.67 -8.99
N LEU A 17 -3.26 -5.55 -7.82
CA LEU A 17 -3.53 -6.67 -6.94
C LEU A 17 -4.45 -7.68 -7.62
N ASP A 18 -4.22 -8.97 -7.35
CA ASP A 18 -5.00 -10.08 -7.89
C ASP A 18 -5.25 -11.08 -6.77
N GLU A 19 -6.36 -11.83 -6.85
CA GLU A 19 -6.67 -12.80 -5.80
C GLU A 19 -5.62 -13.91 -5.71
N MET A 20 -4.88 -14.16 -6.78
CA MET A 20 -3.81 -15.15 -6.76
C MET A 20 -2.63 -14.70 -5.89
N ASP A 21 -2.61 -13.45 -5.44
CA ASP A 21 -1.52 -12.94 -4.62
C ASP A 21 -1.67 -13.25 -3.14
N ILE A 22 -2.80 -13.79 -2.73
CA ILE A 22 -3.10 -13.98 -1.31
C ILE A 22 -2.02 -14.80 -0.61
N SER A 23 -1.62 -15.93 -1.20
CA SER A 23 -0.65 -16.82 -0.53
C SER A 23 0.71 -16.15 -0.35
N ASP A 24 1.16 -15.39 -1.34
CA ASP A 24 2.43 -14.67 -1.22
C ASP A 24 2.35 -13.58 -0.15
N ILE A 25 1.23 -12.86 -0.10
CA ILE A 25 1.05 -11.80 0.89
C ILE A 25 0.97 -12.37 2.30
N VAL A 26 0.29 -13.51 2.47
CA VAL A 26 0.25 -14.22 3.75
C VAL A 26 1.66 -14.59 4.20
N ALA A 27 2.50 -15.05 3.28
CA ALA A 27 3.88 -15.42 3.60
C ALA A 27 4.71 -14.20 3.99
N ILE A 28 4.53 -13.06 3.31
CA ILE A 28 5.22 -11.83 3.66
C ILE A 28 4.79 -11.36 5.05
N ASP A 29 3.48 -11.36 5.31
CA ASP A 29 2.96 -10.97 6.62
C ASP A 29 3.54 -11.84 7.72
N GLU A 30 3.65 -13.15 7.49
CA GLU A 30 4.21 -14.05 8.48
C GLU A 30 5.66 -13.71 8.80
N LYS A 31 6.44 -13.35 7.79
CA LYS A 31 7.82 -12.91 8.01
C LYS A 31 7.90 -11.64 8.85
N ILE A 32 6.96 -10.71 8.64
CA ILE A 32 6.98 -9.42 9.32
C ILE A 32 6.39 -9.53 10.73
N SER A 33 5.24 -10.18 10.88
CA SER A 33 4.48 -10.18 12.14
C SER A 33 4.76 -11.42 13.00
N GLY A 34 5.28 -12.48 12.39
CA GLY A 34 5.44 -13.76 13.07
C GLY A 34 4.15 -14.55 13.18
N LYS A 35 3.08 -14.12 12.51
CA LYS A 35 1.77 -14.75 12.61
C LYS A 35 1.30 -15.23 11.24
N TYR A 36 0.86 -16.48 11.20
CA TYR A 36 0.25 -17.06 10.00
C TYR A 36 -1.25 -16.89 10.09
N ARG A 37 -1.82 -16.00 9.26
CA ARG A 37 -3.23 -15.64 9.37
C ARG A 37 -3.88 -15.45 7.99
N PRO A 38 -4.02 -16.54 7.22
CA PRO A 38 -4.55 -16.45 5.86
C PRO A 38 -5.98 -15.90 5.80
N GLU A 39 -6.84 -16.21 6.78
CA GLU A 39 -8.22 -15.73 6.71
C GLU A 39 -8.33 -14.22 6.86
N VAL A 40 -7.41 -13.59 7.59
CA VAL A 40 -7.37 -12.14 7.69
C VAL A 40 -7.10 -11.53 6.32
N TRP A 41 -6.12 -12.09 5.61
CA TRP A 41 -5.72 -11.57 4.31
C TRP A 41 -6.73 -11.89 3.23
N GLU A 42 -7.40 -13.04 3.30
CA GLU A 42 -8.49 -13.36 2.38
C GLU A 42 -9.57 -12.30 2.46
N ARG A 43 -9.96 -11.89 3.67
CA ARG A 43 -10.97 -10.87 3.84
C ARG A 43 -10.50 -9.50 3.35
N GLN A 44 -9.28 -9.10 3.72
CA GLN A 44 -8.75 -7.79 3.33
C GLN A 44 -8.58 -7.68 1.81
N ILE A 45 -7.93 -8.64 1.21
CA ILE A 45 -7.70 -8.60 -0.23
C ILE A 45 -9.02 -8.64 -0.97
N GLY A 46 -9.96 -9.49 -0.51
CA GLY A 46 -11.29 -9.53 -1.10
C GLY A 46 -11.99 -8.18 -1.06
N TYR A 47 -11.84 -7.46 0.04
CA TYR A 47 -12.42 -6.13 0.18
C TYR A 47 -11.89 -5.18 -0.91
N TYR A 48 -10.56 -5.08 -1.05
CA TYR A 48 -9.98 -4.14 -2.00
C TYR A 48 -10.27 -4.53 -3.45
N LEU A 49 -10.30 -5.82 -3.74
CA LEU A 49 -10.62 -6.29 -5.08
C LEU A 49 -12.06 -5.95 -5.48
N ARG A 50 -12.98 -5.96 -4.51
CA ARG A 50 -14.37 -5.61 -4.80
C ARG A 50 -14.59 -4.10 -4.92
N ARG A 51 -13.68 -3.30 -4.35
CA ARG A 51 -13.83 -1.83 -4.40
C ARG A 51 -13.24 -1.27 -5.69
N ASP A 52 -11.95 -1.41 -5.86
CA ASP A 52 -11.26 -0.91 -7.06
C ASP A 52 -9.93 -1.65 -7.16
N PRO A 53 -9.90 -2.75 -7.91
CA PRO A 53 -8.68 -3.58 -7.93
C PRO A 53 -7.43 -2.85 -8.41
N GLU A 54 -7.59 -1.79 -9.22
CA GLU A 54 -6.43 -1.06 -9.72
C GLU A 54 -5.85 -0.08 -8.72
N SER A 55 -6.57 0.23 -7.64
CA SER A 55 -6.09 1.12 -6.59
C SER A 55 -5.28 0.40 -5.50
N SER A 56 -4.97 -0.87 -5.72
CA SER A 56 -4.07 -1.63 -4.85
C SER A 56 -3.05 -2.31 -5.73
N VAL A 57 -1.79 -2.29 -5.32
CA VAL A 57 -0.68 -2.73 -6.18
C VAL A 57 0.23 -3.70 -5.46
N VAL A 58 0.87 -4.55 -6.24
CA VAL A 58 1.91 -5.45 -5.75
C VAL A 58 3.18 -5.27 -6.57
N ALA A 59 4.31 -5.55 -5.94
CA ALA A 59 5.60 -5.60 -6.60
C ALA A 59 5.98 -7.05 -6.76
N GLU A 60 6.37 -7.43 -7.98
CA GLU A 60 6.70 -8.80 -8.30
C GLU A 60 8.17 -8.90 -8.70
N ILE A 61 8.86 -9.89 -8.16
CA ILE A 61 10.23 -10.21 -8.50
C ILE A 61 10.30 -11.70 -8.82
N ASP A 62 10.75 -12.02 -10.02
CA ASP A 62 10.90 -13.41 -10.48
C ASP A 62 9.62 -14.22 -10.27
N GLY A 63 8.48 -13.61 -10.58
CA GLY A 63 7.19 -14.29 -10.53
C GLY A 63 6.57 -14.37 -9.15
N LYS A 64 7.19 -13.77 -8.13
CA LYS A 64 6.67 -13.79 -6.76
C LYS A 64 6.44 -12.39 -6.25
N VAL A 65 5.39 -12.21 -5.44
CA VAL A 65 5.13 -10.94 -4.81
C VAL A 65 6.19 -10.67 -3.75
N ALA A 66 6.83 -9.51 -3.84
CA ALA A 66 7.85 -9.07 -2.88
C ALA A 66 7.38 -7.89 -2.04
N GLY A 67 6.24 -7.30 -2.40
CA GLY A 67 5.67 -6.20 -1.62
C GLY A 67 4.28 -5.86 -2.11
N PHE A 68 3.54 -5.14 -1.29
CA PHE A 68 2.15 -4.80 -1.61
C PHE A 68 1.77 -3.49 -0.93
N MET A 69 0.85 -2.76 -1.54
CA MET A 69 0.28 -1.54 -0.97
C MET A 69 -1.17 -1.49 -1.36
N LEU A 70 -2.05 -1.48 -0.36
CA LEU A 70 -3.49 -1.60 -0.57
C LEU A 70 -4.17 -0.32 -0.13
N GLY A 71 -5.12 0.13 -0.94
CA GLY A 71 -5.85 1.34 -0.63
C GLY A 71 -7.04 1.54 -1.53
N GLU A 72 -7.68 2.68 -1.37
CA GLU A 72 -8.85 3.03 -2.18
C GLU A 72 -9.10 4.53 -2.12
N VAL A 73 -9.87 5.02 -3.06
CA VAL A 73 -10.34 6.41 -3.08
C VAL A 73 -11.72 6.46 -2.43
N ARG A 74 -11.92 7.40 -1.51
CA ARG A 74 -13.21 7.61 -0.85
C ARG A 74 -13.57 9.10 -0.88
N SER A 75 -14.87 9.37 -0.77
CA SER A 75 -15.39 10.74 -0.68
C SER A 75 -16.23 10.87 0.57
N GLY A 76 -16.17 12.03 1.21
CA GLY A 76 -17.03 12.31 2.36
C GLY A 76 -16.54 11.79 3.69
N GLU A 77 -15.42 11.08 3.72
CA GLU A 77 -14.87 10.55 4.98
C GLU A 77 -14.39 11.70 5.85
N PHE A 78 -14.77 11.69 7.13
CA PHE A 78 -14.31 12.66 8.12
C PHE A 78 -14.52 14.12 7.68
N GLY A 79 -15.61 14.38 6.95
CA GLY A 79 -15.91 15.73 6.47
C GLY A 79 -15.05 16.20 5.31
N LEU A 80 -14.25 15.34 4.72
CA LEU A 80 -13.46 15.67 3.54
C LEU A 80 -14.37 15.57 2.33
N GLU A 81 -14.65 16.71 1.69
CA GLU A 81 -15.63 16.75 0.60
C GLU A 81 -15.08 16.19 -0.70
N GLU A 82 -13.78 16.39 -0.94
CA GLU A 82 -13.17 15.96 -2.18
C GLU A 82 -12.68 14.54 -2.11
N PRO A 83 -12.61 13.84 -3.24
CA PRO A 83 -12.09 12.48 -3.25
C PRO A 83 -10.69 12.41 -2.66
N THR A 84 -10.48 11.46 -1.76
CA THR A 84 -9.23 11.29 -1.05
C THR A 84 -8.77 9.85 -1.21
N GLY A 85 -7.50 9.66 -1.57
CA GLY A 85 -6.90 8.33 -1.57
C GLY A 85 -6.48 7.94 -0.17
N TRP A 86 -6.70 6.69 0.21
CA TRP A 86 -6.30 6.16 1.51
C TRP A 86 -5.39 4.97 1.30
N ILE A 87 -4.18 5.06 1.82
CA ILE A 87 -3.28 3.91 1.88
C ILE A 87 -3.46 3.29 3.26
N GLU A 88 -3.89 2.04 3.29
CA GLU A 88 -4.29 1.42 4.55
C GLU A 88 -3.42 0.23 4.94
N VAL A 89 -2.81 -0.43 3.98
CA VAL A 89 -2.01 -1.62 4.25
C VAL A 89 -0.79 -1.59 3.35
N LEU A 90 0.36 -1.92 3.90
CA LEU A 90 1.57 -2.05 3.09
C LEU A 90 2.52 -3.05 3.76
N GLY A 91 3.32 -3.68 2.94
CA GLY A 91 4.36 -4.55 3.43
C GLY A 91 5.37 -4.84 2.34
N VAL A 92 6.63 -4.98 2.75
CA VAL A 92 7.70 -5.37 1.84
C VAL A 92 8.38 -6.58 2.47
N ASP A 93 8.59 -7.61 1.64
CA ASP A 93 9.29 -8.81 2.09
C ASP A 93 10.65 -8.41 2.68
N PRO A 94 10.92 -8.80 3.94
CA PRO A 94 12.20 -8.43 4.56
C PRO A 94 13.42 -8.88 3.76
N ASP A 95 13.30 -9.95 2.98
CA ASP A 95 14.40 -10.44 2.16
C ASP A 95 14.71 -9.54 0.96
N HIS A 96 13.83 -8.58 0.67
CA HIS A 96 13.96 -7.69 -0.47
C HIS A 96 14.03 -6.23 -0.08
N GLN A 97 14.32 -5.92 1.17
CA GLN A 97 14.45 -4.54 1.61
C GLN A 97 15.69 -3.89 0.97
N GLY A 98 15.65 -2.57 0.84
CA GLY A 98 16.75 -1.84 0.24
C GLY A 98 16.74 -1.81 -1.28
N LYS A 99 15.67 -2.32 -1.90
CA LYS A 99 15.53 -2.36 -3.36
C LYS A 99 14.54 -1.33 -3.90
N SER A 100 14.17 -0.36 -3.08
CA SER A 100 13.23 0.71 -3.44
C SER A 100 11.82 0.21 -3.79
N ILE A 101 11.45 -0.97 -3.30
CA ILE A 101 10.15 -1.56 -3.59
C ILE A 101 9.02 -0.70 -3.06
N GLY A 102 9.13 -0.25 -1.80
CA GLY A 102 8.10 0.59 -1.20
C GLY A 102 7.88 1.89 -1.98
N ARG A 103 8.96 2.54 -2.40
CA ARG A 103 8.85 3.78 -3.17
C ARG A 103 8.16 3.54 -4.51
N ARG A 104 8.49 2.46 -5.18
CA ARG A 104 7.88 2.15 -6.46
C ARG A 104 6.39 1.81 -6.33
N LEU A 105 6.04 1.07 -5.26
CA LEU A 105 4.63 0.81 -4.96
C LEU A 105 3.89 2.12 -4.70
N ALA A 106 4.48 3.00 -3.91
CA ALA A 106 3.86 4.28 -3.59
C ALA A 106 3.66 5.13 -4.83
N GLU A 107 4.67 5.22 -5.69
CA GLU A 107 4.55 5.99 -6.93
C GLU A 107 3.40 5.46 -7.79
N ALA A 108 3.25 4.16 -7.88
CA ALA A 108 2.19 3.57 -8.68
C ALA A 108 0.80 3.82 -8.07
N ILE A 109 0.65 3.64 -6.76
CA ILE A 109 -0.66 3.82 -6.14
C ILE A 109 -1.07 5.29 -6.13
N LEU A 110 -0.12 6.20 -5.94
CA LEU A 110 -0.40 7.64 -5.99
C LEU A 110 -0.88 8.05 -7.37
N GLU A 111 -0.30 7.49 -8.42
CA GLU A 111 -0.73 7.78 -9.79
C GLU A 111 -2.15 7.25 -10.04
N HIS A 112 -2.44 6.04 -9.56
CA HIS A 112 -3.81 5.51 -9.68
C HIS A 112 -4.83 6.38 -8.96
N PHE A 113 -4.49 6.82 -7.74
CA PHE A 113 -5.39 7.71 -7.00
C PHE A 113 -5.63 9.00 -7.76
N ARG A 114 -4.57 9.56 -8.36
CA ARG A 114 -4.69 10.78 -9.15
C ARG A 114 -5.62 10.56 -10.33
N GLN A 115 -5.49 9.45 -11.01
CA GLN A 115 -6.35 9.10 -12.15
C GLN A 115 -7.80 8.91 -11.74
N ARG A 116 -8.04 8.51 -10.49
CA ARG A 116 -9.40 8.36 -9.93
C ARG A 116 -9.96 9.67 -9.39
N GLY A 117 -9.25 10.78 -9.57
CA GLY A 117 -9.73 12.10 -9.17
C GLY A 117 -9.40 12.48 -7.73
N ALA A 118 -8.53 11.73 -7.06
CA ALA A 118 -8.14 12.09 -5.70
C ALA A 118 -7.34 13.39 -5.70
N HIS A 119 -7.65 14.28 -4.77
CA HIS A 119 -6.95 15.55 -4.61
C HIS A 119 -5.86 15.46 -3.56
N SER A 120 -5.93 14.48 -2.68
CA SER A 120 -4.91 14.24 -1.66
C SER A 120 -4.91 12.77 -1.31
N VAL A 121 -3.85 12.35 -0.60
CA VAL A 121 -3.72 10.98 -0.15
C VAL A 121 -3.39 11.00 1.33
N ARG A 122 -4.02 10.13 2.09
CA ARG A 122 -3.86 10.04 3.53
C ARG A 122 -3.52 8.63 3.95
N THR A 123 -2.87 8.52 5.10
CA THR A 123 -2.57 7.24 5.72
C THR A 123 -2.47 7.46 7.22
N LEU A 124 -2.58 6.39 7.99
CA LEU A 124 -2.40 6.46 9.45
C LEU A 124 -1.10 5.74 9.79
N VAL A 125 -0.30 6.39 10.62
CA VAL A 125 0.99 5.85 11.04
C VAL A 125 1.06 5.89 12.57
N ASP A 126 1.46 4.77 13.17
CA ASP A 126 1.75 4.73 14.60
C ASP A 126 3.16 5.28 14.80
N GLU A 127 3.26 6.55 15.20
CA GLU A 127 4.56 7.21 15.27
C GLU A 127 5.49 6.59 16.30
N GLU A 128 4.93 5.95 17.32
CA GLU A 128 5.76 5.31 18.35
C GLU A 128 6.31 3.96 17.92
N LYS A 129 5.48 3.18 17.20
CA LYS A 129 5.84 1.80 16.85
C LYS A 129 6.36 1.67 15.43
N GLN A 130 6.09 2.66 14.58
CA GLN A 130 6.37 2.57 13.16
C GLN A 130 7.20 3.77 12.67
N ALA A 131 8.28 4.05 13.39
CA ALA A 131 9.15 5.18 13.02
C ALA A 131 9.68 5.05 11.60
N ASP A 132 9.96 3.82 11.15
CA ASP A 132 10.44 3.59 9.79
C ASP A 132 9.38 3.94 8.76
N ILE A 133 8.13 3.58 9.03
CA ILE A 133 7.00 3.91 8.14
C ILE A 133 6.81 5.42 8.09
N ARG A 134 6.91 6.07 9.24
CA ARG A 134 6.82 7.52 9.32
C ARG A 134 7.88 8.20 8.43
N ARG A 135 9.13 7.74 8.52
CA ARG A 135 10.21 8.28 7.70
C ARG A 135 9.98 8.02 6.22
N PHE A 136 9.47 6.83 5.91
CA PHE A 136 9.18 6.46 4.53
C PHE A 136 8.16 7.42 3.91
N PHE A 137 7.03 7.63 4.59
CA PHE A 137 6.00 8.54 4.06
C PHE A 137 6.50 9.98 4.04
N GLY A 138 7.30 10.39 5.03
CA GLY A 138 7.91 11.72 5.00
C GLY A 138 8.79 11.94 3.78
N SER A 139 9.54 10.90 3.38
CA SER A 139 10.41 10.99 2.21
C SER A 139 9.61 11.13 0.90
N LEU A 140 8.33 10.79 0.93
CA LEU A 140 7.43 10.93 -0.22
C LEU A 140 6.65 12.23 -0.19
N GLY A 141 6.89 13.10 0.81
CA GLY A 141 6.22 14.37 0.90
C GLY A 141 4.96 14.37 1.77
N PHE A 142 4.69 13.29 2.48
CA PHE A 142 3.56 13.26 3.40
C PHE A 142 3.91 14.07 4.66
N GLU A 143 2.93 14.82 5.14
CA GLU A 143 3.08 15.67 6.32
C GLU A 143 1.97 15.36 7.33
N PRO A 144 2.22 15.59 8.63
CA PRO A 144 1.17 15.39 9.62
C PRO A 144 -0.05 16.25 9.32
N SER A 145 -1.22 15.68 9.53
CA SER A 145 -2.51 16.34 9.31
C SER A 145 -3.09 16.78 10.66
N THR A 146 -4.03 17.71 10.62
CA THR A 146 -4.77 18.11 11.82
C THR A 146 -5.87 17.11 12.17
N LEU A 147 -6.23 16.21 11.26
CA LEU A 147 -7.16 15.13 11.58
C LEU A 147 -6.44 14.08 12.41
N ARG A 148 -6.94 13.86 13.61
CA ARG A 148 -6.31 12.95 14.57
C ARG A 148 -7.27 11.85 14.98
N PRO A 149 -6.79 10.60 15.04
CA PRO A 149 -7.60 9.56 15.66
C PRO A 149 -7.72 9.82 17.16
N PHE A 150 -8.94 9.67 17.68
CA PHE A 150 -9.20 9.71 19.12
C PHE A 150 -9.63 8.31 19.50
N VAL A 151 -9.06 7.80 20.59
CA VAL A 151 -9.27 6.40 20.97
C VAL A 151 -9.79 6.32 22.40
N LYS A 152 -10.72 5.38 22.66
CA LYS A 152 -11.22 5.12 23.99
C LYS A 152 -11.29 3.59 24.17
N SER A 153 -10.71 3.11 25.24
CA SER A 153 -10.85 1.69 25.60
C SER A 153 -12.23 1.43 26.19
N LEU A 154 -12.79 0.30 25.88
CA LEU A 154 -14.11 -0.11 26.40
C LEU A 154 -14.00 -1.29 27.35
#